data_c659d44e06e1ae445fab6132cc632753
#
_entry.id   c659d44e06e1ae445fab6132cc632753
#
_cell.length_a   1.000
_cell.length_b   1.000
_cell.length_c   1.000
_cell.angle_alpha   90.00
_cell.angle_beta   90.00
_cell.angle_gamma   90.00
#
_symmetry.space_group_name_H-M   'P 1'
#
loop_
_entity.id
_entity.type
_entity.pdbx_description
1 polymer ?
#
loop_
_entity_poly.entity_id
_entity_poly.type
_entity_poly.pdbx_seq_one_letter_code
_entity_poly.pdbx_strand_id
1 'polypeptide(L)'
;MYLAHITPALVARPSVPKASLGVLLLASLAIDVLSGVLGIFGVEYTGEVPFYPWSHGLLMAGVFTVVIIIIALIVSRDLRTSAVIGAVYFSHWILDFISHPMGFGTPMEPDLPLAFGNSTRIGLGLYNYVIPALVTEFGLFAFGIIYYLTRTRALDRTGKWAFWTVPALLVVGITPMAISSDLAFVSTLFGLLLLPLGIWIDRHRTHQIGQEVP
;
A
#
# COMPACT_ATOMS: atom_id res chain seq x y z
N MET A 1 -8.75 0.73 -2.47
CA MET A 1 -8.07 1.89 -3.12
C MET A 1 -6.79 1.38 -3.77
N TYR A 2 -6.21 2.09 -4.77
CA TYR A 2 -4.95 1.63 -5.36
C TYR A 2 -3.80 2.63 -5.18
N LEU A 3 -3.97 3.86 -5.67
CA LEU A 3 -2.94 4.90 -5.55
C LEU A 3 -2.81 5.43 -4.12
N ALA A 4 -3.91 5.54 -3.41
CA ALA A 4 -3.93 6.06 -2.04
C ALA A 4 -3.20 5.15 -1.04
N HIS A 5 -3.06 3.85 -1.32
CA HIS A 5 -2.37 2.90 -0.43
C HIS A 5 -0.91 3.25 -0.17
N ILE A 6 -0.22 3.94 -1.09
CA ILE A 6 1.17 4.35 -0.83
C ILE A 6 1.29 5.60 0.04
N THR A 7 0.20 6.33 0.27
CA THR A 7 0.22 7.56 1.09
C THR A 7 0.82 7.36 2.48
N PRO A 8 0.43 6.32 3.26
CA PRO A 8 1.03 6.06 4.56
C PRO A 8 2.55 5.87 4.51
N ALA A 9 3.06 5.19 3.47
CA ALA A 9 4.49 5.00 3.27
C ALA A 9 5.22 6.33 3.03
N LEU A 10 4.67 7.18 2.16
CA LEU A 10 5.24 8.50 1.85
C LEU A 10 5.25 9.42 3.07
N VAL A 11 4.17 9.40 3.86
CA VAL A 11 4.06 10.20 5.10
C VAL A 11 4.97 9.67 6.20
N ALA A 12 5.11 8.35 6.33
CA ALA A 12 5.94 7.74 7.36
C ALA A 12 7.44 7.94 7.12
N ARG A 13 7.88 7.90 5.86
CA ARG A 13 9.30 7.87 5.49
C ARG A 13 10.17 8.96 6.16
N PRO A 14 9.78 10.24 6.20
CA PRO A 14 10.58 11.27 6.87
C PRO A 14 10.76 11.07 8.38
N SER A 15 9.88 10.34 9.03
CA SER A 15 9.88 10.13 10.50
C SER A 15 10.66 8.90 10.96
N VAL A 16 11.00 7.98 10.05
CA VAL A 16 11.69 6.71 10.34
C VAL A 16 12.89 6.48 9.43
N PRO A 17 14.01 7.17 9.64
CA PRO A 17 15.17 7.12 8.74
C PRO A 17 15.81 5.73 8.63
N LYS A 18 15.59 4.84 9.60
CA LYS A 18 16.09 3.45 9.57
C LYS A 18 15.31 2.54 8.60
N ALA A 19 14.08 2.91 8.22
CA ALA A 19 13.33 2.18 7.19
C ALA A 19 13.51 2.87 5.84
N SER A 20 13.88 2.13 4.79
CA SER A 20 13.92 2.68 3.44
C SER A 20 12.51 2.97 2.91
N LEU A 21 12.41 3.92 1.96
CA LEU A 21 11.17 4.17 1.24
C LEU A 21 10.64 2.88 0.59
N GLY A 22 11.55 2.05 0.05
CA GLY A 22 11.18 0.78 -0.57
C GLY A 22 10.51 -0.19 0.40
N VAL A 23 11.02 -0.32 1.62
CA VAL A 23 10.40 -1.16 2.67
C VAL A 23 9.02 -0.64 3.04
N LEU A 24 8.85 0.67 3.18
CA LEU A 24 7.56 1.27 3.51
C LEU A 24 6.54 1.13 2.36
N LEU A 25 6.97 1.33 1.11
CA LEU A 25 6.12 1.13 -0.07
C LEU A 25 5.69 -0.33 -0.21
N LEU A 26 6.63 -1.28 -0.02
CA LEU A 26 6.28 -2.70 -0.01
C LEU A 26 5.31 -3.01 1.13
N ALA A 27 5.55 -2.52 2.34
CA ALA A 27 4.65 -2.72 3.48
C ALA A 27 3.24 -2.20 3.19
N SER A 28 3.11 -1.03 2.54
CA SER A 28 1.81 -0.44 2.21
C SER A 28 1.02 -1.22 1.17
N LEU A 29 1.67 -2.04 0.32
CA LEU A 29 1.04 -2.87 -0.70
C LEU A 29 1.16 -4.38 -0.44
N ALA A 30 1.69 -4.78 0.72
CA ALA A 30 1.97 -6.18 0.99
C ALA A 30 0.72 -7.06 1.05
N ILE A 31 -0.43 -6.51 1.43
CA ILE A 31 -1.73 -7.22 1.40
C ILE A 31 -2.09 -7.59 -0.04
N ASP A 32 -1.99 -6.65 -0.98
CA ASP A 32 -2.25 -6.90 -2.41
C ASP A 32 -1.23 -7.86 -3.02
N VAL A 33 0.06 -7.71 -2.67
CA VAL A 33 1.11 -8.63 -3.12
C VAL A 33 0.81 -10.05 -2.64
N LEU A 34 0.43 -10.20 -1.38
CA LEU A 34 0.03 -11.50 -0.82
C LEU A 34 -1.19 -12.06 -1.56
N SER A 35 -2.21 -11.24 -1.76
CA SER A 35 -3.43 -11.62 -2.47
C SER A 35 -3.13 -12.11 -3.89
N GLY A 36 -2.30 -11.38 -4.63
CA GLY A 36 -1.90 -11.80 -5.98
C GLY A 36 -1.12 -13.13 -5.98
N VAL A 37 -0.22 -13.33 -5.01
CA VAL A 37 0.49 -14.60 -4.86
C VAL A 37 -0.48 -15.74 -4.55
N LEU A 38 -1.39 -15.56 -3.59
CA LEU A 38 -2.38 -16.57 -3.23
C LEU A 38 -3.36 -16.85 -4.37
N GLY A 39 -3.71 -15.84 -5.17
CA GLY A 39 -4.51 -16.00 -6.38
C GLY A 39 -3.83 -16.86 -7.45
N ILE A 40 -2.53 -16.65 -7.68
CA ILE A 40 -1.74 -17.48 -8.62
C ILE A 40 -1.76 -18.96 -8.21
N PHE A 41 -1.71 -19.24 -6.91
CA PHE A 41 -1.75 -20.61 -6.39
C PHE A 41 -3.18 -21.16 -6.19
N GLY A 42 -4.23 -20.41 -6.56
CA GLY A 42 -5.60 -20.82 -6.41
C GLY A 42 -6.07 -20.98 -4.95
N VAL A 43 -5.43 -20.28 -4.01
CA VAL A 43 -5.79 -20.28 -2.59
C VAL A 43 -6.89 -19.25 -2.31
N GLU A 44 -6.86 -18.13 -3.03
CA GLU A 44 -7.88 -17.07 -2.98
C GLU A 44 -8.52 -16.88 -4.37
N TYR A 45 -9.62 -16.14 -4.44
CA TYR A 45 -10.39 -15.89 -5.66
C TYR A 45 -10.97 -17.16 -6.31
N THR A 46 -11.17 -18.21 -5.51
CA THR A 46 -11.84 -19.44 -5.98
C THR A 46 -13.35 -19.34 -5.77
N GLY A 47 -14.11 -19.56 -6.84
CA GLY A 47 -15.58 -19.56 -6.81
C GLY A 47 -16.21 -18.36 -7.52
N GLU A 48 -17.54 -18.33 -7.57
CA GLU A 48 -18.33 -17.28 -8.24
C GLU A 48 -18.23 -15.91 -7.54
N VAL A 49 -18.07 -15.93 -6.21
CA VAL A 49 -17.87 -14.73 -5.40
C VAL A 49 -16.45 -14.77 -4.83
N PRO A 50 -15.60 -13.82 -5.19
CA PRO A 50 -14.24 -13.76 -4.65
C PRO A 50 -14.24 -13.75 -3.13
N PHE A 51 -13.40 -14.60 -2.53
CA PHE A 51 -13.22 -14.66 -1.09
C PHE A 51 -11.73 -14.69 -0.76
N TYR A 52 -11.28 -13.72 0.03
CA TYR A 52 -9.86 -13.44 0.29
C TYR A 52 -9.54 -13.27 1.78
N PRO A 53 -9.82 -14.29 2.63
CA PRO A 53 -9.67 -14.19 4.08
C PRO A 53 -8.21 -14.18 4.55
N TRP A 54 -7.28 -14.71 3.75
CA TRP A 54 -5.87 -14.79 4.08
C TRP A 54 -5.14 -13.47 3.87
N SER A 55 -5.48 -12.74 2.81
CA SER A 55 -4.86 -11.45 2.52
C SER A 55 -5.63 -10.30 3.17
N HIS A 56 -6.91 -10.13 2.85
CA HIS A 56 -7.72 -8.97 3.25
C HIS A 56 -8.62 -9.21 4.46
N GLY A 57 -8.61 -10.41 5.06
CA GLY A 57 -9.34 -10.65 6.31
C GLY A 57 -8.76 -9.85 7.46
N LEU A 58 -9.62 -9.19 8.29
CA LEU A 58 -9.17 -8.40 9.45
C LEU A 58 -8.28 -9.22 10.39
N LEU A 59 -8.68 -10.47 10.67
CA LEU A 59 -7.91 -11.35 11.54
C LEU A 59 -6.48 -11.54 11.02
N MET A 60 -6.34 -11.86 9.72
CA MET A 60 -5.03 -12.11 9.13
C MET A 60 -4.23 -10.82 8.91
N ALA A 61 -4.88 -9.71 8.58
CA ALA A 61 -4.23 -8.40 8.57
C ALA A 61 -3.63 -8.06 9.93
N GLY A 62 -4.35 -8.34 11.02
CA GLY A 62 -3.84 -8.19 12.39
C GLY A 62 -2.66 -9.13 12.70
N VAL A 63 -2.78 -10.42 12.38
CA VAL A 63 -1.70 -11.41 12.57
C VAL A 63 -0.44 -11.01 11.82
N PHE A 64 -0.56 -10.70 10.53
CA PHE A 64 0.60 -10.29 9.72
C PHE A 64 1.19 -8.96 10.18
N THR A 65 0.38 -8.03 10.68
CA THR A 65 0.89 -6.80 11.32
C THR A 65 1.86 -7.13 12.46
N VAL A 66 1.46 -8.03 13.35
CA VAL A 66 2.33 -8.46 14.49
C VAL A 66 3.60 -9.14 13.96
N VAL A 67 3.48 -10.05 13.00
CA VAL A 67 4.63 -10.74 12.39
C VAL A 67 5.59 -9.75 11.75
N ILE A 68 5.09 -8.77 11.00
CA ILE A 68 5.89 -7.73 10.35
C ILE A 68 6.60 -6.86 11.40
N ILE A 69 5.92 -6.47 12.49
CA ILE A 69 6.55 -5.72 13.59
C ILE A 69 7.69 -6.52 14.20
N ILE A 70 7.50 -7.82 14.46
CA ILE A 70 8.53 -8.69 15.03
C ILE A 70 9.73 -8.80 14.07
N ILE A 71 9.51 -9.08 12.79
CA ILE A 71 10.58 -9.17 11.79
C ILE A 71 11.33 -7.83 11.70
N ALA A 72 10.59 -6.73 11.59
CA ALA A 72 11.18 -5.39 11.52
C ALA A 72 11.99 -5.07 12.79
N LEU A 73 11.55 -5.51 13.98
CA LEU A 73 12.25 -5.31 15.24
C LEU A 73 13.57 -6.11 15.29
N ILE A 74 13.56 -7.35 14.82
CA ILE A 74 14.77 -8.18 14.73
C ILE A 74 15.81 -7.53 13.81
N VAL A 75 15.35 -7.00 12.67
CA VAL A 75 16.23 -6.41 11.63
C VAL A 75 16.70 -5.01 12.02
N SER A 76 15.79 -4.12 12.41
CA SER A 76 16.09 -2.71 12.67
C SER A 76 16.62 -2.44 14.07
N ARG A 77 16.30 -3.32 15.03
CA ARG A 77 16.55 -3.16 16.48
C ARG A 77 15.99 -1.83 17.00
N ASP A 78 14.87 -1.38 16.44
CA ASP A 78 14.25 -0.10 16.77
C ASP A 78 12.73 -0.25 16.80
N LEU A 79 12.16 -0.16 18.01
CA LEU A 79 10.71 -0.38 18.24
C LEU A 79 9.86 0.66 17.45
N ARG A 80 10.31 1.91 17.41
CA ARG A 80 9.58 2.97 16.70
C ARG A 80 9.48 2.67 15.21
N THR A 81 10.61 2.35 14.59
CA THR A 81 10.65 2.00 13.16
C THR A 81 9.78 0.78 12.88
N SER A 82 9.86 -0.25 13.73
CA SER A 82 9.10 -1.48 13.56
C SER A 82 7.59 -1.26 13.69
N ALA A 83 7.18 -0.49 14.70
CA ALA A 83 5.78 -0.13 14.90
C ALA A 83 5.23 0.69 13.72
N VAL A 84 6.02 1.62 13.17
CA VAL A 84 5.62 2.40 11.99
C VAL A 84 5.49 1.52 10.74
N ILE A 85 6.41 0.57 10.52
CA ILE A 85 6.30 -0.39 9.39
C ILE A 85 5.01 -1.21 9.53
N GLY A 86 4.71 -1.73 10.72
CA GLY A 86 3.45 -2.45 10.97
C GLY A 86 2.21 -1.57 10.80
N ALA A 87 2.25 -0.31 11.24
CA ALA A 87 1.15 0.63 11.06
C ALA A 87 0.93 0.95 9.56
N VAL A 88 2.00 1.10 8.78
CA VAL A 88 1.93 1.29 7.32
C VAL A 88 1.33 0.06 6.65
N TYR A 89 1.72 -1.15 7.06
CA TYR A 89 1.09 -2.38 6.57
C TYR A 89 -0.41 -2.41 6.91
N PHE A 90 -0.79 -2.20 8.16
CA PHE A 90 -2.18 -2.27 8.59
C PHE A 90 -3.05 -1.16 8.01
N SER A 91 -2.46 -0.01 7.67
CA SER A 91 -3.19 1.09 7.01
C SER A 91 -3.79 0.69 5.67
N HIS A 92 -3.20 -0.29 4.96
CA HIS A 92 -3.79 -0.86 3.76
C HIS A 92 -5.20 -1.40 4.04
N TRP A 93 -5.32 -2.26 5.05
CA TRP A 93 -6.61 -2.83 5.44
C TRP A 93 -7.62 -1.75 5.86
N ILE A 94 -7.18 -0.69 6.56
CA ILE A 94 -8.06 0.42 6.93
C ILE A 94 -8.58 1.15 5.69
N LEU A 95 -7.72 1.41 4.71
CA LEU A 95 -8.11 2.07 3.47
C LEU A 95 -9.07 1.19 2.66
N ASP A 96 -8.86 -0.13 2.67
CA ASP A 96 -9.80 -1.06 2.05
C ASP A 96 -11.13 -1.11 2.77
N PHE A 97 -11.13 -1.12 4.09
CA PHE A 97 -12.37 -1.03 4.86
C PHE A 97 -13.21 0.21 4.50
N ILE A 98 -12.54 1.34 4.22
CA ILE A 98 -13.23 2.56 3.79
C ILE A 98 -13.73 2.43 2.35
N SER A 99 -12.94 1.83 1.45
CA SER A 99 -13.23 1.80 0.02
C SER A 99 -14.15 0.66 -0.39
N HIS A 100 -13.98 -0.52 0.18
CA HIS A 100 -14.74 -1.73 -0.17
C HIS A 100 -16.19 -1.71 0.31
N PRO A 101 -17.10 -2.30 -0.49
CA PRO A 101 -16.89 -2.88 -1.81
C PRO A 101 -16.62 -1.80 -2.87
N MET A 102 -15.87 -2.18 -3.91
CA MET A 102 -15.47 -1.26 -4.99
C MET A 102 -16.48 -1.30 -6.16
N GLY A 103 -17.68 -0.79 -5.92
CA GLY A 103 -18.79 -0.83 -6.88
C GLY A 103 -18.73 0.20 -8.02
N PHE A 104 -17.86 1.21 -7.94
CA PHE A 104 -17.69 2.28 -8.93
C PHE A 104 -19.02 2.91 -9.41
N GLY A 105 -19.85 3.31 -8.44
CA GLY A 105 -21.14 3.93 -8.71
C GLY A 105 -22.33 2.96 -8.73
N THR A 106 -22.08 1.64 -8.66
CA THR A 106 -23.11 0.61 -8.48
C THR A 106 -23.02 0.09 -7.04
N PRO A 107 -24.00 0.37 -6.17
CA PRO A 107 -23.98 -0.12 -4.79
C PRO A 107 -23.84 -1.64 -4.72
N MET A 108 -22.90 -2.11 -3.91
CA MET A 108 -22.63 -3.51 -3.65
C MET A 108 -22.65 -3.78 -2.14
N GLU A 109 -22.94 -5.01 -1.76
CA GLU A 109 -22.87 -5.44 -0.36
C GLU A 109 -21.42 -5.52 0.13
N PRO A 110 -21.18 -5.32 1.44
CA PRO A 110 -19.85 -5.45 2.04
C PRO A 110 -19.17 -6.78 1.67
N ASP A 111 -17.87 -6.73 1.37
CA ASP A 111 -17.15 -7.89 0.83
C ASP A 111 -15.85 -8.25 1.59
N LEU A 112 -15.34 -7.37 2.45
CA LEU A 112 -14.15 -7.67 3.25
C LEU A 112 -14.45 -8.64 4.39
N PRO A 113 -13.80 -9.82 4.47
CA PRO A 113 -14.03 -10.78 5.52
C PRO A 113 -13.44 -10.35 6.85
N LEU A 114 -14.11 -10.59 7.98
CA LEU A 114 -13.52 -10.45 9.30
C LEU A 114 -12.56 -11.60 9.61
N ALA A 115 -12.91 -12.82 9.22
CA ALA A 115 -12.13 -14.04 9.45
C ALA A 115 -12.42 -15.08 8.36
N PHE A 116 -12.14 -16.36 8.63
CA PHE A 116 -12.38 -17.49 7.73
C PHE A 116 -13.84 -17.96 7.71
N GLY A 117 -14.17 -18.80 6.75
CA GLY A 117 -15.48 -19.42 6.63
C GLY A 117 -16.58 -18.41 6.31
N ASN A 118 -17.76 -18.59 6.88
CA ASN A 118 -18.91 -17.70 6.73
C ASN A 118 -18.82 -16.47 7.65
N SER A 119 -17.63 -15.91 7.83
CA SER A 119 -17.46 -14.73 8.66
C SER A 119 -18.24 -13.52 8.12
N THR A 120 -18.64 -12.64 9.03
CA THR A 120 -19.26 -11.36 8.66
C THR A 120 -18.35 -10.60 7.70
N ARG A 121 -18.95 -10.03 6.67
CA ARG A 121 -18.26 -9.14 5.72
C ARG A 121 -18.57 -7.71 6.07
N ILE A 122 -17.58 -6.83 5.92
CA ILE A 122 -17.65 -5.42 6.28
C ILE A 122 -17.04 -4.55 5.19
N GLY A 123 -17.32 -3.26 5.25
CA GLY A 123 -16.81 -2.24 4.34
C GLY A 123 -17.74 -1.04 4.33
N LEU A 124 -17.20 0.17 4.20
CA LEU A 124 -18.00 1.41 4.18
C LEU A 124 -18.51 1.76 2.79
N GLY A 125 -18.01 1.10 1.73
CA GLY A 125 -18.51 1.25 0.37
C GLY A 125 -18.26 2.63 -0.25
N LEU A 126 -17.16 3.31 0.10
CA LEU A 126 -16.85 4.62 -0.51
C LEU A 126 -16.87 4.55 -2.05
N TYR A 127 -16.41 3.44 -2.63
CA TYR A 127 -16.35 3.26 -4.08
C TYR A 127 -17.71 2.95 -4.73
N ASN A 128 -18.77 2.76 -3.95
CA ASN A 128 -20.13 2.79 -4.48
C ASN A 128 -20.52 4.21 -4.98
N TYR A 129 -19.73 5.23 -4.63
CA TYR A 129 -19.95 6.62 -5.00
C TYR A 129 -18.75 7.17 -5.78
N VAL A 130 -18.87 7.32 -7.10
CA VAL A 130 -17.76 7.65 -8.01
C VAL A 130 -17.01 8.92 -7.58
N ILE A 131 -17.71 10.03 -7.35
CA ILE A 131 -17.08 11.33 -7.03
C ILE A 131 -16.35 11.28 -5.68
N PRO A 132 -16.94 10.84 -4.56
CA PRO A 132 -16.22 10.67 -3.30
C PRO A 132 -15.01 9.72 -3.43
N ALA A 133 -15.13 8.61 -4.17
CA ALA A 133 -14.05 7.67 -4.40
C ALA A 133 -12.86 8.35 -5.10
N LEU A 134 -13.09 9.04 -6.21
CA LEU A 134 -12.04 9.73 -6.96
C LEU A 134 -11.40 10.87 -6.15
N VAL A 135 -12.20 11.67 -5.45
CA VAL A 135 -11.68 12.76 -4.60
C VAL A 135 -10.80 12.20 -3.49
N THR A 136 -11.21 11.12 -2.84
CA THR A 136 -10.42 10.51 -1.77
C THR A 136 -9.16 9.85 -2.31
N GLU A 137 -9.25 9.08 -3.39
CA GLU A 137 -8.12 8.39 -4.03
C GLU A 137 -7.02 9.37 -4.45
N PHE A 138 -7.40 10.35 -5.29
CA PHE A 138 -6.44 11.34 -5.78
C PHE A 138 -6.03 12.36 -4.73
N GLY A 139 -6.93 12.71 -3.80
CA GLY A 139 -6.64 13.63 -2.69
C GLY A 139 -5.59 13.06 -1.74
N LEU A 140 -5.77 11.81 -1.29
CA LEU A 140 -4.78 11.12 -0.45
C LEU A 140 -3.46 10.91 -1.19
N PHE A 141 -3.51 10.48 -2.44
CA PHE A 141 -2.32 10.29 -3.25
C PHE A 141 -1.52 11.58 -3.43
N ALA A 142 -2.19 12.68 -3.82
CA ALA A 142 -1.57 14.00 -3.95
C ALA A 142 -1.01 14.49 -2.61
N PHE A 143 -1.75 14.31 -1.51
CA PHE A 143 -1.28 14.65 -0.17
C PHE A 143 0.01 13.91 0.17
N GLY A 144 0.07 12.60 -0.05
CA GLY A 144 1.27 11.80 0.21
C GLY A 144 2.48 12.29 -0.59
N ILE A 145 2.30 12.57 -1.88
CA ILE A 145 3.34 13.11 -2.77
C ILE A 145 3.83 14.47 -2.26
N ILE A 146 2.92 15.40 -2.02
CA ILE A 146 3.26 16.75 -1.56
C ILE A 146 3.99 16.68 -0.22
N TYR A 147 3.46 15.91 0.74
CA TYR A 147 4.08 15.72 2.04
C TYR A 147 5.51 15.17 1.92
N TYR A 148 5.71 14.10 1.16
CA TYR A 148 7.04 13.51 0.95
C TYR A 148 8.01 14.52 0.31
N LEU A 149 7.59 15.21 -0.75
CA LEU A 149 8.43 16.16 -1.48
C LEU A 149 8.79 17.40 -0.63
N THR A 150 7.90 17.85 0.25
CA THR A 150 8.16 18.98 1.16
C THR A 150 9.07 18.60 2.33
N ARG A 151 9.18 17.31 2.66
CA ARG A 151 10.00 16.80 3.76
C ARG A 151 11.32 16.16 3.30
N THR A 152 11.53 16.07 2.00
CA THR A 152 12.75 15.52 1.42
C THR A 152 13.30 16.45 0.35
N ARG A 153 14.61 16.39 0.09
CA ARG A 153 15.22 17.12 -1.02
C ARG A 153 16.07 16.19 -1.88
N ALA A 154 16.16 16.49 -3.16
CA ALA A 154 17.05 15.81 -4.07
C ALA A 154 18.51 16.15 -3.74
N LEU A 155 19.37 15.14 -3.67
CA LEU A 155 20.81 15.29 -3.46
C LEU A 155 21.53 15.60 -4.76
N ASP A 156 20.99 15.16 -5.89
CA ASP A 156 21.56 15.28 -7.21
C ASP A 156 20.49 15.43 -8.30
N ARG A 157 20.93 15.46 -9.55
CA ARG A 157 20.01 15.54 -10.71
C ARG A 157 19.08 14.33 -10.80
N THR A 158 19.57 13.13 -10.47
CA THR A 158 18.78 11.91 -10.44
C THR A 158 17.66 11.99 -9.39
N GLY A 159 17.97 12.49 -8.19
CA GLY A 159 16.99 12.63 -7.10
C GLY A 159 15.82 13.57 -7.42
N LYS A 160 15.94 14.46 -8.41
CA LYS A 160 14.83 15.30 -8.89
C LYS A 160 13.78 14.47 -9.63
N TRP A 161 14.20 13.43 -10.34
CA TRP A 161 13.36 12.61 -11.20
C TRP A 161 13.00 11.25 -10.60
N ALA A 162 13.93 10.68 -9.80
CA ALA A 162 13.78 9.33 -9.27
C ALA A 162 12.44 9.09 -8.57
N PHE A 163 11.95 10.05 -7.80
CA PHE A 163 10.67 9.93 -7.11
C PHE A 163 9.48 9.71 -8.06
N TRP A 164 9.47 10.38 -9.21
CA TRP A 164 8.36 10.31 -10.15
C TRP A 164 8.18 8.94 -10.82
N THR A 165 9.20 8.08 -10.69
CA THR A 165 9.09 6.69 -11.15
C THR A 165 8.08 5.88 -10.33
N VAL A 166 7.82 6.24 -9.06
CA VAL A 166 6.81 5.58 -8.21
C VAL A 166 5.40 5.81 -8.76
N PRO A 167 4.91 7.06 -8.93
CA PRO A 167 3.60 7.27 -9.54
C PRO A 167 3.51 6.72 -10.97
N ALA A 168 4.58 6.81 -11.77
CA ALA A 168 4.58 6.23 -13.12
C ALA A 168 4.39 4.70 -13.09
N LEU A 169 5.12 4.00 -12.21
CA LEU A 169 4.99 2.55 -12.06
C LEU A 169 3.58 2.14 -11.58
N LEU A 170 2.98 2.90 -10.66
CA LEU A 170 1.62 2.64 -10.19
C LEU A 170 0.58 2.81 -11.30
N VAL A 171 0.71 3.86 -12.11
CA VAL A 171 -0.18 4.06 -13.27
C VAL A 171 -0.05 2.92 -14.27
N VAL A 172 1.18 2.47 -14.55
CA VAL A 172 1.41 1.29 -15.42
C VAL A 172 0.84 0.03 -14.79
N GLY A 173 1.02 -0.15 -13.47
CA GLY A 173 0.52 -1.32 -12.73
C GLY A 173 -1.01 -1.42 -12.70
N ILE A 174 -1.75 -0.30 -12.73
CA ILE A 174 -3.22 -0.33 -12.74
C ILE A 174 -3.80 -0.69 -14.12
N THR A 175 -3.05 -0.47 -15.20
CA THR A 175 -3.52 -0.69 -16.57
C THR A 175 -4.00 -2.13 -16.83
N PRO A 176 -3.28 -3.19 -16.39
CA PRO A 176 -3.76 -4.57 -16.56
C PRO A 176 -5.11 -4.84 -15.91
N MET A 177 -5.36 -4.27 -14.72
CA MET A 177 -6.66 -4.42 -14.03
C MET A 177 -7.81 -3.78 -14.82
N ALA A 178 -7.54 -2.65 -15.48
CA ALA A 178 -8.53 -1.96 -16.31
C ALA A 178 -8.84 -2.72 -17.61
N ILE A 179 -7.92 -3.59 -18.08
CA ILE A 179 -8.09 -4.38 -19.31
C ILE A 179 -8.82 -5.70 -19.01
N SER A 180 -8.42 -6.42 -17.95
CA SER A 180 -9.02 -7.71 -17.61
C SER A 180 -8.75 -8.05 -16.14
N SER A 181 -9.77 -8.60 -15.47
CA SER A 181 -9.63 -9.16 -14.12
C SER A 181 -8.59 -10.29 -14.04
N ASP A 182 -8.41 -11.04 -15.13
CA ASP A 182 -7.42 -12.13 -15.19
C ASP A 182 -5.97 -11.62 -15.12
N LEU A 183 -5.76 -10.34 -15.40
CA LEU A 183 -4.46 -9.69 -15.32
C LEU A 183 -4.25 -8.95 -13.97
N ALA A 184 -5.21 -8.98 -13.07
CA ALA A 184 -5.14 -8.26 -11.79
C ALA A 184 -3.92 -8.68 -10.96
N PHE A 185 -3.54 -9.98 -10.99
CA PHE A 185 -2.34 -10.47 -10.30
C PHE A 185 -1.05 -9.83 -10.82
N VAL A 186 -0.97 -9.48 -12.11
CA VAL A 186 0.18 -8.79 -12.70
C VAL A 186 0.38 -7.44 -12.04
N SER A 187 -0.69 -6.67 -11.88
CA SER A 187 -0.67 -5.36 -11.19
C SER A 187 -0.16 -5.49 -9.76
N THR A 188 -0.60 -6.54 -9.08
CA THR A 188 -0.18 -6.84 -7.71
C THR A 188 1.32 -7.11 -7.63
N LEU A 189 1.89 -7.87 -8.57
CA LEU A 189 3.33 -8.13 -8.63
C LEU A 189 4.17 -6.88 -8.88
N PHE A 190 3.62 -5.84 -9.53
CA PHE A 190 4.30 -4.54 -9.65
C PHE A 190 4.63 -3.93 -8.28
N GLY A 191 3.85 -4.25 -7.23
CA GLY A 191 4.17 -3.85 -5.86
C GLY A 191 5.56 -4.30 -5.40
N LEU A 192 6.04 -5.47 -5.86
CA LEU A 192 7.39 -5.96 -5.53
C LEU A 192 8.49 -5.06 -6.11
N LEU A 193 8.25 -4.42 -7.25
CA LEU A 193 9.23 -3.52 -7.89
C LEU A 193 9.41 -2.22 -7.10
N LEU A 194 8.45 -1.86 -6.26
CA LEU A 194 8.56 -0.65 -5.42
C LEU A 194 9.65 -0.79 -4.34
N LEU A 195 10.01 -2.01 -3.92
CA LEU A 195 11.08 -2.23 -2.95
C LEU A 195 12.44 -1.74 -3.49
N PRO A 196 12.99 -2.28 -4.58
CA PRO A 196 14.28 -1.81 -5.11
C PRO A 196 14.20 -0.37 -5.60
N LEU A 197 13.06 0.05 -6.15
CA LEU A 197 12.84 1.42 -6.60
C LEU A 197 12.92 2.43 -5.46
N GLY A 198 12.23 2.18 -4.35
CA GLY A 198 12.28 3.06 -3.18
C GLY A 198 13.66 3.12 -2.52
N ILE A 199 14.39 1.98 -2.49
CA ILE A 199 15.79 1.96 -2.02
C ILE A 199 16.68 2.81 -2.94
N TRP A 200 16.47 2.73 -4.25
CA TRP A 200 17.21 3.55 -5.21
C TRP A 200 16.90 5.04 -5.04
N ILE A 201 15.63 5.42 -4.84
CA ILE A 201 15.22 6.80 -4.58
C ILE A 201 15.92 7.34 -3.32
N ASP A 202 15.99 6.55 -2.25
CA ASP A 202 16.65 6.96 -0.99
C ASP A 202 18.14 7.26 -1.16
N ARG A 203 18.83 6.68 -2.12
CA ARG A 203 20.23 6.98 -2.42
C ARG A 203 20.42 8.36 -3.05
N HIS A 204 19.37 8.91 -3.64
CA HIS A 204 19.40 10.17 -4.39
C HIS A 204 18.57 11.29 -3.71
N ARG A 205 17.96 11.00 -2.55
CA ARG A 205 17.19 11.98 -1.77
C ARG A 205 17.49 11.86 -0.28
N THR A 206 17.59 13.00 0.40
CA THR A 206 17.75 13.05 1.86
C THR A 206 16.42 13.31 2.57
N HIS A 207 16.32 12.86 3.82
CA HIS A 207 15.09 12.92 4.64
C HIS A 207 15.07 14.07 5.65
N GLN A 208 15.95 15.05 5.53
CA GLN A 208 16.00 16.12 6.52
C GLN A 208 16.01 17.49 5.86
N ILE A 209 14.86 18.15 5.98
CA ILE A 209 14.80 19.61 5.93
C ILE A 209 14.97 20.04 7.38
N GLY A 210 16.17 20.53 7.76
CA GLY A 210 16.39 21.12 9.09
C GLY A 210 17.55 20.59 9.94
N GLN A 211 18.35 19.64 9.46
CA GLN A 211 19.71 19.46 10.02
C GLN A 211 20.71 20.09 9.07
N GLU A 212 21.16 21.28 9.43
CA GLU A 212 22.42 21.79 8.91
C GLU A 212 23.49 20.75 9.27
N VAL A 213 24.11 20.18 8.23
CA VAL A 213 25.32 19.38 8.40
C VAL A 213 26.37 20.37 8.91
N PRO A 214 26.99 20.15 10.09
CA PRO A 214 28.03 20.97 10.60
C PRO A 214 29.26 20.98 9.68
#